data_5d120763ec13c002439951b2b02f8aea
#
_entry.id   5d120763ec13c002439951b2b02f8aea
#
_cell.length_a   1.000
_cell.length_b   1.000
_cell.length_c   1.000
_cell.angle_alpha   90.00
_cell.angle_beta   90.00
_cell.angle_gamma   90.00
#
_symmetry.space_group_name_H-M   'P 1'
#
loop_
_entity.id
_entity.type
_entity.pdbx_description
1 polymer ?
#
loop_
_entity_poly.entity_id
_entity_poly.type
_entity_poly.pdbx_seq_one_letter_code
_entity_poly.pdbx_strand_id
1 'polypeptide(L)'
;MSPRPVRALVAAAHPGPTLAVTTLTALLAGATGRPLGVGVLVTAAVLAGQLSIGWSNDLIDATRDARIGRTDKPVASGAVSERLVRQAITISLLACVALSLACGWRSGVTHLALVGAGWAYNLGLKSSLWSAVPYAVAFGALPAVVTLAGPDPRLPVPSLFVTGALLGVGAHLLNALPDLADDAATGIRGLPHRLGDRGSRVLGASALAAALSLAVGWRSDGFGGASGFLGDLGLVMALGLAGVLGLVVVLGRGRWPFAAA
;
A
#
# COMPACT_ATOMS: atom_id res chain seq x y z
N MET A 1 -26.11 13.39 2.73
CA MET A 1 -24.85 14.09 3.08
C MET A 1 -24.54 15.09 1.98
N SER A 2 -24.11 16.32 2.33
CA SER A 2 -23.60 17.28 1.32
C SER A 2 -22.33 16.71 0.64
N PRO A 3 -22.00 17.11 -0.59
CA PRO A 3 -20.82 16.57 -1.30
C PRO A 3 -19.47 16.82 -0.58
N ARG A 4 -19.41 17.82 0.29
CA ARG A 4 -18.17 18.19 1.02
C ARG A 4 -17.70 17.10 2.01
N PRO A 5 -18.52 16.55 2.94
CA PRO A 5 -18.05 15.52 3.87
C PRO A 5 -17.75 14.18 3.18
N VAL A 6 -18.38 13.85 2.06
CA VAL A 6 -18.06 12.66 1.27
C VAL A 6 -16.66 12.78 0.65
N ARG A 7 -16.36 13.93 0.03
CA ARG A 7 -15.03 14.18 -0.54
C ARG A 7 -13.95 14.15 0.54
N ALA A 8 -14.21 14.75 1.71
CA ALA A 8 -13.28 14.73 2.83
C ALA A 8 -13.05 13.31 3.36
N LEU A 9 -14.09 12.47 3.44
CA LEU A 9 -13.97 11.07 3.85
C LEU A 9 -13.14 10.26 2.84
N VAL A 10 -13.33 10.47 1.54
CA VAL A 10 -12.52 9.84 0.49
C VAL A 10 -11.06 10.29 0.58
N ALA A 11 -10.81 11.58 0.79
CA ALA A 11 -9.45 12.09 0.95
C ALA A 11 -8.74 11.51 2.18
N ALA A 12 -9.45 11.37 3.31
CA ALA A 12 -8.94 10.74 4.54
C ALA A 12 -8.56 9.26 4.37
N ALA A 13 -9.08 8.58 3.33
CA ALA A 13 -8.73 7.19 3.03
C ALA A 13 -7.39 7.04 2.31
N HIS A 14 -6.65 8.12 2.05
CA HIS A 14 -5.42 8.10 1.27
C HIS A 14 -5.60 7.43 -0.11
N PRO A 15 -6.39 8.02 -1.03
CA PRO A 15 -6.85 7.36 -2.26
C PRO A 15 -5.72 6.89 -3.17
N GLY A 16 -4.58 7.59 -3.20
CA GLY A 16 -3.41 7.19 -4.00
C GLY A 16 -2.91 5.79 -3.66
N PRO A 17 -2.39 5.56 -2.44
CA PRO A 17 -1.96 4.24 -1.99
C PRO A 17 -3.09 3.19 -2.04
N THR A 18 -4.30 3.56 -1.63
CA THR A 18 -5.46 2.66 -1.64
C THR A 18 -5.74 2.11 -3.04
N LEU A 19 -5.82 2.99 -4.05
CA LEU A 19 -6.05 2.60 -5.43
C LEU A 19 -4.87 1.81 -5.99
N ALA A 20 -3.63 2.21 -5.71
CA ALA A 20 -2.44 1.52 -6.20
C ALA A 20 -2.40 0.05 -5.74
N VAL A 21 -2.57 -0.22 -4.45
CA VAL A 21 -2.55 -1.59 -3.90
C VAL A 21 -3.75 -2.40 -4.37
N THR A 22 -4.93 -1.79 -4.44
CA THR A 22 -6.15 -2.46 -4.93
C THR A 22 -6.02 -2.84 -6.41
N THR A 23 -5.52 -1.93 -7.25
CA THR A 23 -5.28 -2.18 -8.67
C THR A 23 -4.22 -3.27 -8.87
N LEU A 24 -3.11 -3.20 -8.11
CA LEU A 24 -2.08 -4.24 -8.15
C LEU A 24 -2.66 -5.62 -7.79
N THR A 25 -3.55 -5.69 -6.80
CA THR A 25 -4.23 -6.94 -6.42
C THR A 25 -5.10 -7.48 -7.56
N ALA A 26 -5.89 -6.63 -8.21
CA ALA A 26 -6.73 -7.03 -9.35
C ALA A 26 -5.88 -7.57 -10.52
N LEU A 27 -4.76 -6.91 -10.80
CA LEU A 27 -3.83 -7.32 -11.86
C LEU A 27 -3.13 -8.64 -11.51
N LEU A 28 -2.70 -8.82 -10.26
CA LEU A 28 -2.14 -10.10 -9.79
C LEU A 28 -3.18 -11.22 -9.91
N ALA A 29 -4.45 -10.98 -9.58
CA ALA A 29 -5.51 -11.96 -9.71
C ALA A 29 -5.72 -12.37 -11.19
N GLY A 30 -5.73 -11.42 -12.11
CA GLY A 30 -5.77 -11.68 -13.55
C GLY A 30 -4.53 -12.44 -14.04
N ALA A 31 -3.33 -11.97 -13.69
CA ALA A 31 -2.06 -12.56 -14.10
C ALA A 31 -1.86 -14.00 -13.57
N THR A 32 -2.41 -14.31 -12.40
CA THR A 32 -2.35 -15.67 -11.80
C THR A 32 -3.50 -16.57 -12.26
N GLY A 33 -4.33 -16.13 -13.20
CA GLY A 33 -5.44 -16.91 -13.75
C GLY A 33 -6.54 -17.21 -12.73
N ARG A 34 -6.74 -16.39 -11.70
CA ARG A 34 -7.84 -16.58 -10.76
C ARG A 34 -9.18 -16.41 -11.45
N PRO A 35 -10.18 -17.28 -11.17
CA PRO A 35 -11.54 -17.07 -11.65
C PRO A 35 -12.03 -15.66 -11.33
N LEU A 36 -12.79 -15.03 -12.23
CA LEU A 36 -13.21 -13.63 -12.09
C LEU A 36 -13.87 -13.35 -10.71
N GLY A 37 -14.75 -14.24 -10.25
CA GLY A 37 -15.41 -14.08 -8.96
C GLY A 37 -14.43 -14.07 -7.79
N VAL A 38 -13.39 -14.92 -7.82
CA VAL A 38 -12.33 -14.95 -6.81
C VAL A 38 -11.47 -13.69 -6.90
N GLY A 39 -11.12 -13.26 -8.13
CA GLY A 39 -10.37 -12.03 -8.35
C GLY A 39 -11.08 -10.79 -7.83
N VAL A 40 -12.38 -10.67 -8.09
CA VAL A 40 -13.22 -9.58 -7.56
C VAL A 40 -13.29 -9.62 -6.03
N LEU A 41 -13.50 -10.82 -5.46
CA LEU A 41 -13.62 -11.00 -4.02
C LEU A 41 -12.34 -10.62 -3.28
N VAL A 42 -11.18 -11.11 -3.73
CA VAL A 42 -9.90 -10.77 -3.11
C VAL A 42 -9.54 -9.29 -3.26
N THR A 43 -9.87 -8.70 -4.40
CA THR A 43 -9.67 -7.26 -4.63
C THR A 43 -10.55 -6.41 -3.71
N ALA A 44 -11.81 -6.81 -3.53
CA ALA A 44 -12.73 -6.13 -2.60
C ALA A 44 -12.26 -6.26 -1.13
N ALA A 45 -11.75 -7.43 -0.73
CA ALA A 45 -11.17 -7.64 0.58
C ALA A 45 -9.98 -6.68 0.82
N VAL A 46 -9.06 -6.61 -0.14
CA VAL A 46 -7.89 -5.71 -0.07
C VAL A 46 -8.32 -4.25 -0.04
N LEU A 47 -9.29 -3.84 -0.86
CA LEU A 47 -9.84 -2.47 -0.82
C LEU A 47 -10.38 -2.14 0.58
N ALA A 48 -11.16 -3.01 1.18
CA ALA A 48 -11.70 -2.80 2.53
C ALA A 48 -10.57 -2.67 3.57
N GLY A 49 -9.52 -3.49 3.48
CA GLY A 49 -8.32 -3.40 4.32
C GLY A 49 -7.59 -2.07 4.15
N GLN A 50 -7.35 -1.65 2.90
CA GLN A 50 -6.67 -0.38 2.59
C GLN A 50 -7.46 0.83 3.09
N LEU A 51 -8.79 0.84 2.93
CA LEU A 51 -9.65 1.89 3.48
C LEU A 51 -9.51 1.99 5.00
N SER A 52 -9.51 0.85 5.71
CA SER A 52 -9.32 0.84 7.17
C SER A 52 -7.97 1.43 7.59
N ILE A 53 -6.90 1.09 6.87
CA ILE A 53 -5.54 1.59 7.14
C ILE A 53 -5.47 3.09 6.86
N GLY A 54 -6.00 3.57 5.73
CA GLY A 54 -5.99 4.98 5.36
C GLY A 54 -6.73 5.85 6.39
N TRP A 55 -7.98 5.49 6.70
CA TRP A 55 -8.78 6.22 7.71
C TRP A 55 -8.17 6.16 9.10
N SER A 56 -7.58 5.02 9.51
CA SER A 56 -6.91 4.93 10.82
C SER A 56 -5.69 5.84 10.88
N ASN A 57 -4.94 5.98 9.78
CA ASN A 57 -3.80 6.89 9.71
C ASN A 57 -4.23 8.34 9.99
N ASP A 58 -5.21 8.84 9.23
CA ASP A 58 -5.68 10.22 9.36
C ASP A 58 -6.30 10.49 10.75
N LEU A 59 -7.00 9.50 11.32
CA LEU A 59 -7.61 9.61 12.65
C LEU A 59 -6.57 9.60 13.79
N ILE A 60 -5.58 8.69 13.73
CA ILE A 60 -4.53 8.56 14.76
C ILE A 60 -3.66 9.81 14.77
N ASP A 61 -3.37 10.35 13.59
CA ASP A 61 -2.50 11.50 13.42
C ASP A 61 -3.21 12.84 13.65
N ALA A 62 -4.54 12.87 13.69
CA ALA A 62 -5.36 14.08 13.69
C ALA A 62 -4.92 15.16 14.72
N THR A 63 -4.67 14.75 15.98
CA THR A 63 -4.23 15.68 17.04
C THR A 63 -2.85 16.26 16.75
N ARG A 64 -1.95 15.44 16.21
CA ARG A 64 -0.59 15.86 15.84
C ARG A 64 -0.63 16.81 14.66
N ASP A 65 -1.36 16.45 13.61
CA ASP A 65 -1.47 17.20 12.38
C ASP A 65 -2.16 18.56 12.61
N ALA A 66 -3.15 18.62 13.51
CA ALA A 66 -3.79 19.86 13.90
C ALA A 66 -2.81 20.82 14.63
N ARG A 67 -1.88 20.29 15.45
CA ARG A 67 -0.89 21.10 16.15
C ARG A 67 0.09 21.84 15.22
N ILE A 68 0.38 21.26 14.06
CA ILE A 68 1.27 21.85 13.06
C ILE A 68 0.51 22.51 11.90
N GLY A 69 -0.82 22.64 12.02
CA GLY A 69 -1.64 23.37 11.07
C GLY A 69 -1.83 22.68 9.72
N ARG A 70 -1.81 21.34 9.64
CA ARG A 70 -2.04 20.57 8.40
C ARG A 70 -3.48 20.71 7.93
N THR A 71 -3.74 21.71 7.08
CA THR A 71 -5.07 21.95 6.50
C THR A 71 -5.45 20.97 5.40
N ASP A 72 -4.48 20.26 4.84
CA ASP A 72 -4.63 19.20 3.85
C ASP A 72 -5.13 17.88 4.44
N LYS A 73 -5.10 17.73 5.78
CA LYS A 73 -5.58 16.54 6.50
C LYS A 73 -7.05 16.69 6.90
N PRO A 74 -7.97 15.87 6.34
CA PRO A 74 -9.41 16.05 6.52
C PRO A 74 -9.90 15.97 7.96
N VAL A 75 -9.34 15.07 8.78
CA VAL A 75 -9.73 14.96 10.19
C VAL A 75 -9.15 16.10 11.00
N ALA A 76 -7.88 16.42 10.81
CA ALA A 76 -7.20 17.50 11.55
C ALA A 76 -7.79 18.88 11.25
N SER A 77 -8.22 19.13 10.00
CA SER A 77 -8.87 20.38 9.58
C SER A 77 -10.36 20.46 9.95
N GLY A 78 -10.96 19.38 10.49
CA GLY A 78 -12.40 19.34 10.78
C GLY A 78 -13.31 19.20 9.55
N ALA A 79 -12.76 18.96 8.34
CA ALA A 79 -13.54 18.77 7.12
C ALA A 79 -14.41 17.50 7.14
N VAL A 80 -14.00 16.51 7.96
CA VAL A 80 -14.78 15.32 8.28
C VAL A 80 -14.74 15.07 9.79
N SER A 81 -15.88 14.64 10.38
CA SER A 81 -15.94 14.39 11.81
C SER A 81 -15.24 13.07 12.17
N GLU A 82 -14.53 13.03 13.31
CA GLU A 82 -13.93 11.80 13.83
C GLU A 82 -14.94 10.67 13.98
N ARG A 83 -16.19 10.99 14.39
CA ARG A 83 -17.26 9.99 14.54
C ARG A 83 -17.54 9.28 13.22
N LEU A 84 -17.64 10.03 12.11
CA LEU A 84 -17.88 9.45 10.79
C LEU A 84 -16.71 8.59 10.35
N VAL A 85 -15.47 9.04 10.58
CA VAL A 85 -14.26 8.27 10.25
C VAL A 85 -14.18 6.98 11.08
N ARG A 86 -14.47 7.04 12.39
CA ARG A 86 -14.54 5.83 13.25
C ARG A 86 -15.60 4.83 12.74
N GLN A 87 -16.77 5.31 12.33
CA GLN A 87 -17.80 4.45 11.73
C GLN A 87 -17.31 3.81 10.43
N ALA A 88 -16.68 4.60 9.55
CA ALA A 88 -16.12 4.10 8.30
C ALA A 88 -15.03 3.03 8.54
N ILE A 89 -14.14 3.25 9.51
CA ILE A 89 -13.14 2.25 9.95
C ILE A 89 -13.82 0.97 10.41
N THR A 90 -14.82 1.07 11.28
CA THR A 90 -15.52 -0.12 11.79
C THR A 90 -16.18 -0.92 10.68
N ILE A 91 -16.89 -0.25 9.77
CA ILE A 91 -17.56 -0.90 8.64
C ILE A 91 -16.52 -1.55 7.71
N SER A 92 -15.43 -0.84 7.39
CA SER A 92 -14.38 -1.38 6.52
C SER A 92 -13.63 -2.55 7.15
N LEU A 93 -13.40 -2.56 8.46
CA LEU A 93 -12.79 -3.69 9.17
C LEU A 93 -13.72 -4.91 9.17
N LEU A 94 -15.00 -4.72 9.45
CA LEU A 94 -15.96 -5.82 9.40
C LEU A 94 -16.07 -6.41 7.99
N ALA A 95 -16.15 -5.55 6.97
CA ALA A 95 -16.12 -5.97 5.58
C ALA A 95 -14.81 -6.68 5.22
N CYS A 96 -13.68 -6.12 5.66
CA CYS A 96 -12.36 -6.71 5.44
C CYS A 96 -12.27 -8.13 6.02
N VAL A 97 -12.69 -8.35 7.25
CA VAL A 97 -12.68 -9.67 7.88
C VAL A 97 -13.58 -10.63 7.12
N ALA A 98 -14.84 -10.24 6.84
CA ALA A 98 -15.80 -11.10 6.17
C ALA A 98 -15.34 -11.48 4.76
N LEU A 99 -14.90 -10.51 3.94
CA LEU A 99 -14.43 -10.74 2.58
C LEU A 99 -13.13 -11.54 2.57
N SER A 100 -12.20 -11.29 3.51
CA SER A 100 -10.94 -12.03 3.61
C SER A 100 -11.19 -13.51 3.89
N LEU A 101 -12.05 -13.83 4.84
CA LEU A 101 -12.39 -15.21 5.17
C LEU A 101 -13.17 -15.90 4.05
N ALA A 102 -14.01 -15.16 3.31
CA ALA A 102 -14.70 -15.67 2.12
C ALA A 102 -13.74 -16.02 0.98
N CYS A 103 -12.54 -15.42 0.90
CA CYS A 103 -11.48 -15.84 -0.03
C CYS A 103 -10.89 -17.22 0.28
N GLY A 104 -11.23 -17.82 1.41
CA GLY A 104 -10.63 -19.04 1.97
C GLY A 104 -9.71 -18.70 3.14
N TRP A 105 -9.66 -19.59 4.15
CA TRP A 105 -9.00 -19.29 5.42
C TRP A 105 -7.51 -18.94 5.28
N ARG A 106 -6.77 -19.59 4.35
CA ARG A 106 -5.34 -19.32 4.13
C ARG A 106 -5.09 -17.92 3.56
N SER A 107 -5.83 -17.54 2.52
CA SER A 107 -5.82 -16.20 1.96
C SER A 107 -6.27 -15.17 3.01
N GLY A 108 -7.36 -15.47 3.73
CA GLY A 108 -7.94 -14.60 4.73
C GLY A 108 -6.99 -14.27 5.87
N VAL A 109 -6.39 -15.29 6.49
CA VAL A 109 -5.40 -15.08 7.58
C VAL A 109 -4.19 -14.30 7.07
N THR A 110 -3.68 -14.65 5.88
CA THR A 110 -2.57 -13.91 5.27
C THR A 110 -2.95 -12.44 5.08
N HIS A 111 -4.11 -12.15 4.49
CA HIS A 111 -4.55 -10.77 4.27
C HIS A 111 -4.76 -10.00 5.58
N LEU A 112 -5.40 -10.61 6.57
CA LEU A 112 -5.60 -9.97 7.88
C LEU A 112 -4.27 -9.68 8.59
N ALA A 113 -3.25 -10.53 8.42
CA ALA A 113 -1.90 -10.24 8.92
C ALA A 113 -1.28 -9.02 8.23
N LEU A 114 -1.48 -8.86 6.90
CA LEU A 114 -1.03 -7.68 6.18
C LEU A 114 -1.73 -6.40 6.65
N VAL A 115 -3.04 -6.47 6.85
CA VAL A 115 -3.82 -5.34 7.39
C VAL A 115 -3.34 -5.00 8.79
N GLY A 116 -3.07 -6.02 9.63
CA GLY A 116 -2.47 -5.85 10.96
C GLY A 116 -1.10 -5.16 10.91
N ALA A 117 -0.26 -5.48 9.93
CA ALA A 117 1.03 -4.80 9.71
C ALA A 117 0.83 -3.31 9.37
N GLY A 118 -0.14 -2.97 8.52
CA GLY A 118 -0.51 -1.57 8.21
C GLY A 118 -1.01 -0.82 9.45
N TRP A 119 -1.84 -1.45 10.27
CA TRP A 119 -2.28 -0.88 11.53
C TRP A 119 -1.13 -0.70 12.53
N ALA A 120 -0.22 -1.69 12.65
CA ALA A 120 0.96 -1.59 13.50
C ALA A 120 1.87 -0.42 13.06
N TYR A 121 1.99 -0.19 11.75
CA TYR A 121 2.66 0.99 11.21
C TYR A 121 2.03 2.28 11.75
N ASN A 122 0.71 2.44 11.62
CA ASN A 122 -0.01 3.62 12.08
C ASN A 122 0.06 3.80 13.59
N LEU A 123 0.02 2.72 14.37
CA LEU A 123 0.04 2.71 15.83
C LEU A 123 1.42 3.02 16.45
N GLY A 124 2.48 3.10 15.64
CA GLY A 124 3.77 3.55 16.17
C GLY A 124 5.01 3.05 15.44
N LEU A 125 4.95 1.95 14.67
CA LEU A 125 6.13 1.45 13.96
C LEU A 125 6.68 2.47 12.95
N LYS A 126 5.85 3.38 12.43
CA LYS A 126 6.29 4.47 11.54
C LYS A 126 7.35 5.38 12.17
N SER A 127 7.37 5.49 13.50
CA SER A 127 8.34 6.30 14.25
C SER A 127 9.60 5.54 14.65
N SER A 128 9.76 4.30 14.22
CA SER A 128 10.86 3.41 14.58
C SER A 128 11.80 3.13 13.41
N LEU A 129 12.98 2.55 13.71
CA LEU A 129 13.89 2.03 12.70
C LEU A 129 13.24 0.94 11.82
N TRP A 130 12.24 0.25 12.36
CA TRP A 130 11.52 -0.84 11.71
C TRP A 130 10.37 -0.36 10.82
N SER A 131 10.26 0.95 10.55
CA SER A 131 9.15 1.53 9.79
C SER A 131 8.99 0.98 8.36
N ALA A 132 10.06 0.42 7.76
CA ALA A 132 9.98 -0.25 6.46
C ALA A 132 9.40 -1.68 6.53
N VAL A 133 9.45 -2.33 7.71
CA VAL A 133 9.06 -3.74 7.85
C VAL A 133 7.58 -3.98 7.52
N PRO A 134 6.61 -3.19 7.99
CA PRO A 134 5.21 -3.35 7.60
C PRO A 134 4.98 -3.29 6.09
N TYR A 135 5.69 -2.41 5.38
CA TYR A 135 5.62 -2.32 3.92
C TYR A 135 6.23 -3.54 3.23
N ALA A 136 7.42 -3.99 3.70
CA ALA A 136 8.06 -5.18 3.17
C ALA A 136 7.17 -6.42 3.34
N VAL A 137 6.57 -6.59 4.51
CA VAL A 137 5.65 -7.70 4.81
C VAL A 137 4.38 -7.60 3.96
N ALA A 138 3.74 -6.42 3.93
CA ALA A 138 2.49 -6.23 3.21
C ALA A 138 2.65 -6.47 1.70
N PHE A 139 3.62 -5.85 1.07
CA PHE A 139 3.85 -6.01 -0.36
C PHE A 139 4.46 -7.39 -0.70
N GLY A 140 5.35 -7.91 0.15
CA GLY A 140 5.94 -9.23 -0.04
C GLY A 140 4.92 -10.36 0.01
N ALA A 141 3.96 -10.30 0.93
CA ALA A 141 2.94 -11.35 1.07
C ALA A 141 1.68 -11.10 0.22
N LEU A 142 1.53 -9.95 -0.44
CA LEU A 142 0.36 -9.66 -1.29
C LEU A 142 0.13 -10.72 -2.40
N PRO A 143 1.17 -11.20 -3.11
CA PRO A 143 0.98 -12.31 -4.05
C PRO A 143 0.39 -13.57 -3.40
N ALA A 144 0.77 -13.88 -2.15
CA ALA A 144 0.22 -15.03 -1.44
C ALA A 144 -1.27 -14.84 -1.09
N VAL A 145 -1.70 -13.61 -0.76
CA VAL A 145 -3.14 -13.33 -0.57
C VAL A 145 -3.93 -13.73 -1.81
N VAL A 146 -3.43 -13.39 -2.99
CA VAL A 146 -4.10 -13.67 -4.27
C VAL A 146 -4.03 -15.16 -4.63
N THR A 147 -2.85 -15.77 -4.52
CA THR A 147 -2.66 -17.16 -4.98
C THR A 147 -3.21 -18.21 -4.02
N LEU A 148 -3.42 -17.85 -2.76
CA LEU A 148 -4.11 -18.68 -1.76
C LEU A 148 -5.63 -18.55 -1.79
N ALA A 149 -6.18 -17.58 -2.57
CA ALA A 149 -7.61 -17.37 -2.66
C ALA A 149 -8.29 -18.42 -3.55
N GLY A 150 -9.49 -18.85 -3.14
CA GLY A 150 -10.34 -19.76 -3.91
C GLY A 150 -10.02 -21.25 -3.72
N PRO A 151 -10.55 -22.11 -4.61
CA PRO A 151 -10.58 -23.56 -4.42
C PRO A 151 -9.23 -24.26 -4.65
N ASP A 152 -8.28 -23.62 -5.32
CA ASP A 152 -6.95 -24.18 -5.61
C ASP A 152 -5.85 -23.26 -5.04
N PRO A 153 -5.67 -23.28 -3.70
CA PRO A 153 -4.71 -22.40 -3.02
C PRO A 153 -3.28 -22.90 -3.23
N ARG A 154 -2.42 -22.02 -3.79
CA ARG A 154 -1.00 -22.30 -4.02
C ARG A 154 -0.15 -21.17 -3.44
N LEU A 155 0.98 -21.52 -2.82
CA LEU A 155 1.97 -20.52 -2.42
C LEU A 155 2.65 -19.96 -3.68
N PRO A 156 2.89 -18.66 -3.74
CA PRO A 156 3.69 -18.09 -4.82
C PRO A 156 5.14 -18.54 -4.67
N VAL A 157 5.89 -18.48 -5.77
CA VAL A 157 7.33 -18.76 -5.75
C VAL A 157 8.06 -17.78 -4.83
N PRO A 158 9.10 -18.22 -4.08
CA PRO A 158 9.78 -17.41 -3.05
C PRO A 158 10.24 -16.05 -3.56
N SER A 159 10.62 -16.00 -4.77
CA SER A 159 11.11 -14.81 -5.45
C SER A 159 10.03 -13.71 -5.55
N LEU A 160 8.73 -14.03 -5.70
CA LEU A 160 7.66 -13.02 -5.66
C LEU A 160 7.55 -12.34 -4.29
N PHE A 161 7.84 -13.06 -3.20
CA PHE A 161 7.91 -12.46 -1.87
C PHE A 161 9.04 -11.43 -1.80
N VAL A 162 10.23 -11.77 -2.32
CA VAL A 162 11.39 -10.88 -2.32
C VAL A 162 11.13 -9.65 -3.18
N THR A 163 10.60 -9.84 -4.39
CA THR A 163 10.24 -8.73 -5.28
C THR A 163 9.22 -7.80 -4.64
N GLY A 164 8.14 -8.36 -4.08
CA GLY A 164 7.13 -7.58 -3.37
C GLY A 164 7.71 -6.83 -2.17
N ALA A 165 8.54 -7.49 -1.35
CA ALA A 165 9.18 -6.85 -0.21
C ALA A 165 10.07 -5.67 -0.61
N LEU A 166 10.87 -5.82 -1.68
CA LEU A 166 11.69 -4.74 -2.23
C LEU A 166 10.83 -3.59 -2.77
N LEU A 167 9.73 -3.88 -3.46
CA LEU A 167 8.76 -2.86 -3.88
C LEU A 167 8.19 -2.11 -2.67
N GLY A 168 7.82 -2.83 -1.60
CA GLY A 168 7.31 -2.25 -0.37
C GLY A 168 8.32 -1.34 0.31
N VAL A 169 9.58 -1.76 0.43
CA VAL A 169 10.65 -0.93 1.01
C VAL A 169 10.87 0.33 0.16
N GLY A 170 10.95 0.18 -1.16
CA GLY A 170 11.10 1.32 -2.07
C GLY A 170 9.94 2.30 -1.95
N ALA A 171 8.71 1.79 -1.97
CA ALA A 171 7.50 2.59 -1.81
C ALA A 171 7.49 3.35 -0.47
N HIS A 172 7.83 2.68 0.66
CA HIS A 172 7.92 3.32 1.97
C HIS A 172 8.90 4.48 1.99
N LEU A 173 10.14 4.25 1.52
CA LEU A 173 11.19 5.26 1.55
C LEU A 173 10.83 6.49 0.69
N LEU A 174 10.24 6.28 -0.48
CA LEU A 174 9.88 7.36 -1.39
C LEU A 174 8.60 8.09 -0.97
N ASN A 175 7.63 7.36 -0.43
CA ASN A 175 6.38 7.95 0.06
C ASN A 175 6.57 8.86 1.28
N ALA A 176 7.61 8.62 2.07
CA ALA A 176 7.94 9.45 3.23
C ALA A 176 8.66 10.76 2.88
N LEU A 177 9.23 10.89 1.67
CA LEU A 177 10.05 12.05 1.29
C LEU A 177 9.34 13.40 1.41
N PRO A 178 8.08 13.56 0.95
CA PRO A 178 7.38 14.84 1.02
C PRO A 178 7.13 15.32 2.45
N ASP A 179 6.98 14.39 3.38
CA ASP A 179 6.57 14.65 4.77
C ASP A 179 7.75 14.64 5.77
N LEU A 180 8.99 14.39 5.32
CA LEU A 180 10.15 14.24 6.21
C LEU A 180 10.33 15.39 7.21
N ALA A 181 10.15 16.64 6.77
CA ALA A 181 10.32 17.81 7.62
C ALA A 181 9.18 17.95 8.64
N ASP A 182 7.94 17.77 8.21
CA ASP A 182 6.74 17.88 9.04
C ASP A 182 6.70 16.73 10.07
N ASP A 183 7.03 15.54 9.63
CA ASP A 183 7.14 14.35 10.47
C ASP A 183 8.23 14.52 11.55
N ALA A 184 9.41 15.03 11.17
CA ALA A 184 10.49 15.29 12.11
C ALA A 184 10.09 16.34 13.17
N ALA A 185 9.37 17.40 12.76
CA ALA A 185 8.86 18.43 13.65
C ALA A 185 7.84 17.87 14.67
N THR A 186 7.16 16.79 14.34
CA THR A 186 6.15 16.13 15.17
C THR A 186 6.68 14.88 15.92
N GLY A 187 8.01 14.64 15.86
CA GLY A 187 8.66 13.56 16.59
C GLY A 187 8.64 12.19 15.90
N ILE A 188 8.17 12.09 14.65
CA ILE A 188 8.30 10.88 13.85
C ILE A 188 9.75 10.75 13.38
N ARG A 189 10.40 9.64 13.74
CA ARG A 189 11.81 9.38 13.42
C ARG A 189 11.99 7.95 12.90
N GLY A 190 11.23 7.59 11.86
CA GLY A 190 11.34 6.31 11.16
C GLY A 190 12.65 6.17 10.37
N LEU A 191 12.80 5.04 9.67
CA LEU A 191 13.97 4.76 8.84
C LEU A 191 14.25 5.88 7.82
N PRO A 192 13.26 6.46 7.08
CA PRO A 192 13.52 7.54 6.12
C PRO A 192 14.16 8.77 6.75
N HIS A 193 13.75 9.13 7.98
CA HIS A 193 14.31 10.27 8.71
C HIS A 193 15.78 10.06 9.11
N ARG A 194 16.15 8.81 9.41
CA ARG A 194 17.55 8.45 9.76
C ARG A 194 18.45 8.42 8.53
N LEU A 195 17.93 8.03 7.38
CA LEU A 195 18.64 8.03 6.11
C LEU A 195 18.76 9.44 5.50
N GLY A 196 17.83 10.33 5.85
CA GLY A 196 17.66 11.63 5.22
C GLY A 196 17.14 11.54 3.79
N ASP A 197 16.92 12.69 3.16
CA ASP A 197 16.34 12.78 1.80
C ASP A 197 17.17 12.00 0.78
N ARG A 198 18.50 12.25 0.71
CA ARG A 198 19.37 11.58 -0.25
C ARG A 198 19.47 10.08 -0.03
N GLY A 199 19.63 9.64 1.22
CA GLY A 199 19.73 8.22 1.56
C GLY A 199 18.42 7.47 1.23
N SER A 200 17.27 8.07 1.53
CA SER A 200 15.96 7.49 1.22
C SER A 200 15.73 7.38 -0.28
N ARG A 201 16.13 8.39 -1.08
CA ARG A 201 16.05 8.33 -2.55
C ARG A 201 16.93 7.22 -3.12
N VAL A 202 18.20 7.16 -2.71
CA VAL A 202 19.14 6.17 -3.22
C VAL A 202 18.71 4.76 -2.86
N LEU A 203 18.42 4.50 -1.59
CA LEU A 203 18.02 3.17 -1.14
C LEU A 203 16.64 2.77 -1.72
N GLY A 204 15.69 3.70 -1.79
CA GLY A 204 14.39 3.47 -2.38
C GLY A 204 14.48 3.13 -3.87
N ALA A 205 15.22 3.91 -4.64
CA ALA A 205 15.47 3.65 -6.06
C ALA A 205 16.21 2.33 -6.29
N SER A 206 17.22 2.01 -5.45
CA SER A 206 17.93 0.74 -5.53
C SER A 206 17.03 -0.46 -5.25
N ALA A 207 16.15 -0.36 -4.25
CA ALA A 207 15.19 -1.40 -3.94
C ALA A 207 14.21 -1.64 -5.10
N LEU A 208 13.72 -0.57 -5.72
CA LEU A 208 12.85 -0.67 -6.90
C LEU A 208 13.58 -1.27 -8.11
N ALA A 209 14.83 -0.85 -8.36
CA ALA A 209 15.64 -1.39 -9.44
C ALA A 209 15.93 -2.89 -9.24
N ALA A 210 16.24 -3.30 -8.00
CA ALA A 210 16.43 -4.70 -7.66
C ALA A 210 15.14 -5.52 -7.84
N ALA A 211 13.98 -5.00 -7.40
CA ALA A 211 12.70 -5.64 -7.61
C ALA A 211 12.39 -5.84 -9.11
N LEU A 212 12.66 -4.81 -9.92
CA LEU A 212 12.49 -4.87 -11.37
C LEU A 212 13.43 -5.90 -12.01
N SER A 213 14.71 -5.90 -11.63
CA SER A 213 15.69 -6.85 -12.14
C SER A 213 15.32 -8.29 -11.84
N LEU A 214 14.81 -8.55 -10.62
CA LEU A 214 14.27 -9.85 -10.24
C LEU A 214 13.04 -10.21 -11.08
N ALA A 215 12.09 -9.30 -11.26
CA ALA A 215 10.90 -9.54 -12.06
C ALA A 215 11.21 -9.85 -13.52
N VAL A 216 12.24 -9.20 -14.11
CA VAL A 216 12.70 -9.45 -15.48
C VAL A 216 13.48 -10.76 -15.58
N GLY A 217 14.39 -11.02 -14.63
CA GLY A 217 15.22 -12.23 -14.63
C GLY A 217 14.39 -13.52 -14.57
N TRP A 218 13.26 -13.51 -13.89
CA TRP A 218 12.36 -14.68 -13.78
C TRP A 218 11.61 -15.03 -15.04
N ARG A 219 11.44 -14.07 -15.92
CA ARG A 219 10.83 -14.30 -17.20
C ARG A 219 11.67 -15.24 -18.07
N SER A 220 12.99 -15.22 -17.89
CA SER A 220 13.93 -16.11 -18.61
C SER A 220 13.90 -17.56 -18.09
N ASP A 221 13.52 -17.79 -16.84
CA ASP A 221 13.60 -19.11 -16.18
C ASP A 221 12.26 -19.88 -16.15
N GLY A 222 11.26 -19.42 -16.89
CA GLY A 222 10.01 -20.12 -17.10
C GLY A 222 9.08 -20.08 -15.90
N PHE A 223 8.34 -19.00 -15.74
CA PHE A 223 7.04 -19.06 -15.08
C PHE A 223 6.18 -20.07 -15.84
N GLY A 224 6.04 -21.28 -15.30
CA GLY A 224 5.34 -22.36 -15.96
C GLY A 224 3.96 -21.93 -16.46
N GLY A 225 3.79 -21.84 -17.77
CA GLY A 225 2.52 -21.76 -18.46
C GLY A 225 1.89 -20.40 -18.68
N ALA A 226 2.39 -19.30 -18.12
CA ALA A 226 1.88 -17.94 -18.40
C ALA A 226 2.76 -17.19 -19.41
N SER A 227 3.27 -17.86 -20.43
CA SER A 227 3.88 -17.23 -21.60
C SER A 227 2.77 -16.62 -22.45
N GLY A 228 2.42 -15.39 -22.19
CA GLY A 228 1.38 -14.67 -22.91
C GLY A 228 1.19 -13.26 -22.36
N PHE A 229 0.28 -12.53 -22.98
CA PHE A 229 -0.14 -11.16 -22.71
C PHE A 229 -0.18 -10.75 -21.23
N LEU A 230 -0.57 -11.65 -20.31
CA LEU A 230 -0.67 -11.36 -18.86
C LEU A 230 0.70 -11.31 -18.16
N GLY A 231 1.68 -12.09 -18.60
CA GLY A 231 3.06 -11.99 -18.11
C GLY A 231 3.70 -10.68 -18.56
N ASP A 232 3.40 -10.26 -19.79
CA ASP A 232 3.84 -8.97 -20.33
C ASP A 232 3.16 -7.81 -19.61
N LEU A 233 1.88 -7.92 -19.29
CA LEU A 233 1.14 -6.92 -18.52
C LEU A 233 1.71 -6.75 -17.11
N GLY A 234 2.05 -7.83 -16.43
CA GLY A 234 2.69 -7.80 -15.11
C GLY A 234 4.04 -7.06 -15.14
N LEU A 235 4.84 -7.30 -16.17
CA LEU A 235 6.10 -6.60 -16.40
C LEU A 235 5.88 -5.12 -16.73
N VAL A 236 4.95 -4.79 -17.63
CA VAL A 236 4.60 -3.41 -17.97
C VAL A 236 4.11 -2.64 -16.77
N MET A 237 3.34 -3.29 -15.89
CA MET A 237 2.86 -2.67 -14.65
C MET A 237 3.98 -2.47 -13.63
N ALA A 238 4.89 -3.43 -13.46
CA ALA A 238 6.06 -3.26 -12.60
C ALA A 238 6.98 -2.17 -13.14
N LEU A 239 7.20 -2.11 -14.45
CA LEU A 239 7.95 -1.06 -15.14
C LEU A 239 7.24 0.29 -15.05
N GLY A 240 5.92 0.32 -15.24
CA GLY A 240 5.11 1.53 -15.10
C GLY A 240 5.15 2.08 -13.68
N LEU A 241 4.98 1.24 -12.67
CA LEU A 241 5.08 1.64 -11.26
C LEU A 241 6.49 2.08 -10.89
N ALA A 242 7.52 1.34 -11.32
CA ALA A 242 8.93 1.73 -11.13
C ALA A 242 9.26 3.01 -11.88
N GLY A 243 8.72 3.22 -13.08
CA GLY A 243 8.87 4.44 -13.88
C GLY A 243 8.20 5.64 -13.23
N VAL A 244 6.96 5.50 -12.75
CA VAL A 244 6.24 6.55 -12.03
C VAL A 244 6.96 6.89 -10.72
N LEU A 245 7.37 5.90 -9.94
CA LEU A 245 8.12 6.12 -8.70
C LEU A 245 9.53 6.70 -9.00
N GLY A 246 10.19 6.28 -10.05
CA GLY A 246 11.47 6.86 -10.51
C GLY A 246 11.30 8.31 -10.96
N LEU A 247 10.24 8.63 -11.68
CA LEU A 247 9.90 10.00 -12.11
C LEU A 247 9.62 10.89 -10.90
N VAL A 248 8.91 10.37 -9.88
CA VAL A 248 8.69 11.03 -8.58
C VAL A 248 10.00 11.34 -7.89
N VAL A 249 10.97 10.42 -7.95
CA VAL A 249 12.31 10.60 -7.37
C VAL A 249 13.12 11.68 -8.10
N VAL A 250 13.04 11.71 -9.42
CA VAL A 250 13.84 12.61 -10.26
C VAL A 250 13.24 14.00 -10.34
N LEU A 251 11.91 14.12 -10.47
CA LEU A 251 11.22 15.39 -10.66
C LEU A 251 10.72 16.03 -9.35
N GLY A 252 10.73 15.30 -8.24
CA GLY A 252 10.14 15.72 -6.96
C GLY A 252 10.97 16.78 -6.22
N ARG A 253 11.10 17.96 -6.79
CA ARG A 253 11.53 19.20 -6.09
C ARG A 253 10.36 20.09 -5.67
N GLY A 254 9.14 19.57 -5.61
CA GLY A 254 7.95 20.34 -5.23
C GLY A 254 6.87 19.43 -4.64
N ARG A 255 6.06 20.01 -3.75
CA ARG A 255 4.84 19.38 -3.23
C ARG A 255 4.01 18.86 -4.41
N TRP A 256 3.70 17.56 -4.41
CA TRP A 256 2.92 16.94 -5.47
C TRP A 256 1.47 17.45 -5.46
N PRO A 257 0.87 17.78 -6.64
CA PRO A 257 -0.49 18.29 -6.73
C PRO A 257 -1.58 17.27 -6.36
N PHE A 258 -1.25 16.02 -6.01
CA PHE A 258 -2.20 15.04 -5.48
C PHE A 258 -2.62 15.30 -4.01
N ALA A 259 -1.97 16.24 -3.33
CA ALA A 259 -2.40 16.73 -2.02
C ALA A 259 -3.46 17.86 -2.12
N ALA A 260 -3.82 18.29 -3.32
CA ALA A 260 -4.69 19.45 -3.55
C ALA A 260 -5.87 19.18 -4.49
N ALA A 261 -6.34 17.92 -4.59
CA ALA A 261 -7.55 17.60 -5.34
C ALA A 261 -8.66 17.05 -4.42
#